data_142195bdcf71d69718197ecabc01e6be
#
_entry.id   142195bdcf71d69718197ecabc01e6be
#
_cell.length_a   1.000
_cell.length_b   1.000
_cell.length_c   1.000
_cell.angle_alpha   90.00
_cell.angle_beta   90.00
_cell.angle_gamma   90.00
#
_symmetry.space_group_name_H-M   'P 1'
#
loop_
_entity.id
_entity.type
_entity.pdbx_description
1 polymer ?
#
loop_
_entity_poly.entity_id
_entity_poly.type
_entity_poly.pdbx_seq_one_letter_code
_entity_poly.pdbx_strand_id
1 'polypeptide(L)'
;MAFRISPLHFLATAVLALCTTWATSQTLALSFDDGFNPSTQPQANQWNEQILTSLRDHQIKATLFPSLARMGGAEGLGLVQAWSREGHRIGNHTASHKSLADPALSLEDFIADVQLADAAFKSLPTFTPMLRFPYLKEGDTIAKRDGFRQWMAAHDYKSAPVSIDASDWYYSRVFADHVQAGDSAKAARVKEQYILHLLDRASYYDQLAQELLGRSPAHVILLHTNQINAAALPDVLAAFTAKGWTITSTEAAFQDPLYAQAPDTLPAGESIIWALAKAKNMPNLRYPAEDSVYEEPLLKEAGLLP
;
A
#
# COMPACT_ATOMS: atom_id res chain seq x y z
N MET A 1 59.01 59.07 30.39
CA MET A 1 58.84 58.04 29.33
C MET A 1 57.58 57.23 29.63
N ALA A 2 56.44 57.50 28.97
CA ALA A 2 55.17 56.89 29.23
C ALA A 2 54.84 55.99 28.02
N PHE A 3 54.75 54.68 28.25
CA PHE A 3 54.35 53.68 27.24
C PHE A 3 52.82 53.66 27.14
N ARG A 4 52.29 54.00 25.94
CA ARG A 4 50.87 53.79 25.57
C ARG A 4 50.68 52.37 25.04
N ILE A 5 49.79 51.60 25.68
CA ILE A 5 49.34 50.29 25.22
C ILE A 5 48.04 50.54 24.45
N SER A 6 48.03 50.22 23.16
CA SER A 6 46.81 50.18 22.31
C SER A 6 46.01 48.90 22.53
N PRO A 7 44.66 48.96 22.61
CA PRO A 7 43.85 47.75 22.69
C PRO A 7 43.63 47.14 21.29
N LEU A 8 44.02 45.88 21.13
CA LEU A 8 43.64 45.05 19.98
C LEU A 8 42.15 44.70 20.05
N HIS A 9 41.40 45.10 19.03
CA HIS A 9 40.02 44.68 18.84
C HIS A 9 40.02 43.31 18.17
N PHE A 10 39.59 42.24 18.89
CA PHE A 10 39.25 40.95 18.32
C PHE A 10 37.85 41.03 17.72
N LEU A 11 37.74 41.03 16.39
CA LEU A 11 36.48 40.78 15.71
C LEU A 11 36.22 39.26 15.72
N ALA A 12 35.26 38.80 16.55
CA ALA A 12 34.75 37.45 16.49
C ALA A 12 33.73 37.36 15.35
N THR A 13 34.11 36.73 14.25
CA THR A 13 33.22 36.43 13.14
C THR A 13 32.40 35.18 13.52
N ALA A 14 31.13 35.36 13.90
CA ALA A 14 30.21 34.26 14.09
C ALA A 14 29.80 33.71 12.75
N VAL A 15 30.26 32.52 12.40
CA VAL A 15 29.79 31.76 11.24
C VAL A 15 28.46 31.10 11.65
N LEU A 16 27.33 31.65 11.23
CA LEU A 16 26.04 30.98 11.29
C LEU A 16 26.05 29.84 10.25
N ALA A 17 26.22 28.61 10.72
CA ALA A 17 25.96 27.43 9.91
C ALA A 17 24.44 27.32 9.71
N LEU A 18 23.93 27.73 8.56
CA LEU A 18 22.58 27.41 8.12
C LEU A 18 22.54 25.88 7.86
N CYS A 19 22.08 25.15 8.86
CA CYS A 19 21.62 23.78 8.63
C CYS A 19 20.34 23.85 7.77
N THR A 20 20.48 23.81 6.45
CA THR A 20 19.37 23.52 5.56
C THR A 20 18.95 22.07 5.81
N THR A 21 17.96 21.88 6.65
CA THR A 21 17.23 20.61 6.69
C THR A 21 16.53 20.49 5.35
N TRP A 22 17.07 19.65 4.49
CA TRP A 22 16.35 19.19 3.32
C TRP A 22 15.15 18.42 3.84
N ALA A 23 13.98 19.03 3.84
CA ALA A 23 12.74 18.30 4.02
C ALA A 23 12.65 17.32 2.86
N THR A 24 12.99 16.06 3.08
CA THR A 24 12.76 15.00 2.08
C THR A 24 11.27 14.96 1.85
N SER A 25 10.84 15.33 0.65
CA SER A 25 9.43 15.23 0.25
C SER A 25 8.98 13.78 0.45
N GLN A 26 7.90 13.60 1.22
CA GLN A 26 7.27 12.30 1.37
C GLN A 26 6.82 11.82 0.00
N THR A 27 7.13 10.56 -0.33
CA THR A 27 6.76 9.97 -1.62
C THR A 27 5.81 8.80 -1.43
N LEU A 28 4.82 8.69 -2.31
CA LEU A 28 3.79 7.68 -2.29
C LEU A 28 3.65 7.01 -3.65
N ALA A 29 3.64 5.70 -3.68
CA ALA A 29 3.28 4.89 -4.84
C ALA A 29 2.01 4.09 -4.54
N LEU A 30 1.17 3.91 -5.57
CA LEU A 30 -0.11 3.22 -5.45
C LEU A 30 0.01 1.77 -5.89
N SER A 31 -0.44 0.82 -5.07
CA SER A 31 -0.63 -0.57 -5.47
C SER A 31 -2.06 -1.02 -5.20
N PHE A 32 -2.60 -1.84 -6.10
CA PHE A 32 -3.96 -2.33 -6.04
C PHE A 32 -3.97 -3.84 -6.01
N ASP A 33 -4.79 -4.42 -5.14
CA ASP A 33 -4.96 -5.85 -5.01
C ASP A 33 -6.30 -6.31 -5.59
N ASP A 34 -6.47 -7.62 -5.79
CA ASP A 34 -7.66 -8.37 -6.16
C ASP A 34 -7.98 -8.44 -7.66
N GLY A 35 -8.30 -7.35 -8.32
CA GLY A 35 -8.96 -7.33 -9.62
C GLY A 35 -10.50 -7.32 -9.50
N PHE A 36 -11.20 -6.78 -10.52
CA PHE A 36 -12.66 -6.77 -10.56
C PHE A 36 -13.22 -8.06 -11.17
N ASN A 37 -14.36 -8.53 -10.63
CA ASN A 37 -15.10 -9.70 -11.12
C ASN A 37 -16.36 -9.25 -11.88
N PRO A 38 -16.38 -9.26 -13.22
CA PRO A 38 -17.55 -8.84 -14.00
C PRO A 38 -18.82 -9.68 -13.78
N SER A 39 -18.68 -10.95 -13.36
CA SER A 39 -19.84 -11.81 -13.10
C SER A 39 -20.62 -11.45 -11.85
N THR A 40 -19.93 -10.90 -10.84
CA THR A 40 -20.55 -10.55 -9.55
C THR A 40 -20.65 -9.03 -9.36
N GLN A 41 -19.96 -8.25 -10.17
CA GLN A 41 -19.90 -6.79 -10.13
C GLN A 41 -20.29 -6.22 -11.50
N PRO A 42 -21.59 -5.95 -11.76
CA PRO A 42 -22.05 -5.49 -13.07
C PRO A 42 -21.37 -4.20 -13.57
N GLN A 43 -20.87 -3.36 -12.64
CA GLN A 43 -20.14 -2.13 -12.96
C GLN A 43 -18.62 -2.31 -13.03
N ALA A 44 -18.09 -3.54 -12.97
CA ALA A 44 -16.65 -3.83 -12.97
C ALA A 44 -15.89 -3.11 -14.08
N ASN A 45 -16.43 -3.14 -15.32
CA ASN A 45 -15.81 -2.45 -16.46
C ASN A 45 -15.73 -0.92 -16.22
N GLN A 46 -16.82 -0.32 -15.73
CA GLN A 46 -16.88 1.11 -15.45
C GLN A 46 -15.89 1.50 -14.34
N TRP A 47 -15.88 0.75 -13.23
CA TRP A 47 -14.97 1.03 -12.10
C TRP A 47 -13.50 0.86 -12.49
N ASN A 48 -13.19 -0.19 -13.27
CA ASN A 48 -11.84 -0.40 -13.78
C ASN A 48 -11.38 0.77 -14.66
N GLU A 49 -12.23 1.24 -15.58
CA GLU A 49 -11.94 2.38 -16.44
C GLU A 49 -11.79 3.68 -15.64
N GLN A 50 -12.60 3.89 -14.60
CA GLN A 50 -12.49 5.08 -13.74
C GLN A 50 -11.14 5.14 -13.02
N ILE A 51 -10.65 4.00 -12.48
CA ILE A 51 -9.33 3.93 -11.85
C ILE A 51 -8.23 4.19 -12.89
N LEU A 52 -8.28 3.52 -14.06
CA LEU A 52 -7.28 3.68 -15.12
C LEU A 52 -7.26 5.11 -15.66
N THR A 53 -8.44 5.73 -15.87
CA THR A 53 -8.54 7.14 -16.27
C THR A 53 -7.88 8.06 -15.25
N SER A 54 -8.17 7.86 -13.96
CA SER A 54 -7.55 8.66 -12.90
C SER A 54 -6.02 8.53 -12.89
N LEU A 55 -5.50 7.32 -13.05
CA LEU A 55 -4.05 7.08 -13.11
C LEU A 55 -3.42 7.72 -14.36
N ARG A 56 -4.10 7.62 -15.51
CA ARG A 56 -3.66 8.21 -16.79
C ARG A 56 -3.63 9.72 -16.74
N ASP A 57 -4.69 10.36 -16.23
CA ASP A 57 -4.81 11.82 -16.17
C ASP A 57 -3.77 12.43 -15.23
N HIS A 58 -3.34 11.71 -14.21
CA HIS A 58 -2.27 12.11 -13.30
C HIS A 58 -0.88 11.56 -13.68
N GLN A 59 -0.75 10.87 -14.82
CA GLN A 59 0.50 10.27 -15.33
C GLN A 59 1.16 9.30 -14.33
N ILE A 60 0.36 8.60 -13.54
CA ILE A 60 0.82 7.66 -12.50
C ILE A 60 0.91 6.25 -13.08
N LYS A 61 2.01 5.55 -12.76
CA LYS A 61 2.16 4.11 -13.01
C LYS A 61 2.08 3.36 -11.69
N ALA A 62 1.04 2.54 -11.55
CA ALA A 62 0.77 1.71 -10.39
C ALA A 62 1.13 0.24 -10.66
N THR A 63 1.04 -0.62 -9.65
CA THR A 63 1.05 -2.07 -9.79
C THR A 63 -0.30 -2.64 -9.39
N LEU A 64 -0.85 -3.53 -10.22
CA LEU A 64 -1.99 -4.37 -9.88
C LEU A 64 -1.48 -5.76 -9.51
N PHE A 65 -1.97 -6.31 -8.40
CA PHE A 65 -1.76 -7.68 -7.94
C PHE A 65 -3.08 -8.44 -8.03
N PRO A 66 -3.42 -9.03 -9.20
CA PRO A 66 -4.68 -9.72 -9.37
C PRO A 66 -4.66 -11.11 -8.73
N SER A 67 -5.81 -11.52 -8.15
CA SER A 67 -6.08 -12.88 -7.72
C SER A 67 -7.13 -13.51 -8.63
N LEU A 68 -6.91 -14.77 -9.09
CA LEU A 68 -7.86 -15.43 -10.00
C LEU A 68 -9.25 -15.56 -9.37
N ALA A 69 -9.33 -15.90 -8.08
CA ALA A 69 -10.61 -16.04 -7.38
C ALA A 69 -11.35 -14.70 -7.27
N ARG A 70 -10.59 -13.62 -6.99
CA ARG A 70 -11.19 -12.30 -6.78
C ARG A 70 -11.66 -11.65 -8.09
N MET A 71 -10.89 -11.81 -9.17
CA MET A 71 -11.26 -11.26 -10.47
C MET A 71 -12.25 -12.12 -11.28
N GLY A 72 -12.68 -13.29 -10.76
CA GLY A 72 -13.60 -14.18 -11.48
C GLY A 72 -12.92 -14.99 -12.59
N GLY A 73 -11.65 -15.35 -12.42
CA GLY A 73 -10.92 -16.17 -13.39
C GLY A 73 -10.78 -15.49 -14.76
N ALA A 74 -11.18 -16.23 -15.81
CA ALA A 74 -11.05 -15.75 -17.19
C ALA A 74 -11.86 -14.48 -17.48
N GLU A 75 -12.97 -14.24 -16.79
CA GLU A 75 -13.89 -13.13 -17.05
C GLU A 75 -13.27 -11.77 -16.66
N GLY A 76 -12.50 -11.73 -15.56
CA GLY A 76 -11.77 -10.53 -15.16
C GLY A 76 -10.45 -10.32 -15.88
N LEU A 77 -9.94 -11.33 -16.62
CA LEU A 77 -8.63 -11.23 -17.27
C LEU A 77 -8.56 -10.07 -18.27
N GLY A 78 -9.64 -9.77 -18.97
CA GLY A 78 -9.70 -8.62 -19.89
C GLY A 78 -9.47 -7.28 -19.20
N LEU A 79 -9.93 -7.14 -17.95
CA LEU A 79 -9.72 -5.95 -17.12
C LEU A 79 -8.25 -5.84 -16.67
N VAL A 80 -7.65 -6.95 -16.23
CA VAL A 80 -6.20 -7.01 -15.89
C VAL A 80 -5.33 -6.68 -17.12
N GLN A 81 -5.70 -7.19 -18.30
CA GLN A 81 -5.02 -6.87 -19.57
C GLN A 81 -5.08 -5.37 -19.88
N ALA A 82 -6.16 -4.66 -19.52
CA ALA A 82 -6.26 -3.21 -19.71
C ALA A 82 -5.18 -2.47 -18.91
N TRP A 83 -4.94 -2.85 -17.63
CA TRP A 83 -3.84 -2.32 -16.85
C TRP A 83 -2.49 -2.53 -17.52
N SER A 84 -2.23 -3.74 -18.01
CA SER A 84 -0.97 -4.06 -18.71
C SER A 84 -0.80 -3.24 -19.98
N ARG A 85 -1.86 -3.08 -20.78
CA ARG A 85 -1.81 -2.24 -22.00
C ARG A 85 -1.53 -0.77 -21.72
N GLU A 86 -1.97 -0.26 -20.57
CA GLU A 86 -1.67 1.11 -20.15
C GLU A 86 -0.29 1.23 -19.44
N GLY A 87 0.49 0.15 -19.41
CA GLY A 87 1.85 0.14 -18.89
C GLY A 87 1.94 0.12 -17.35
N HIS A 88 0.85 -0.26 -16.67
CA HIS A 88 0.90 -0.59 -15.25
C HIS A 88 1.52 -1.97 -15.05
N ARG A 89 2.28 -2.17 -13.98
CA ARG A 89 2.84 -3.48 -13.67
C ARG A 89 1.75 -4.45 -13.21
N ILE A 90 1.91 -5.71 -13.57
CA ILE A 90 1.07 -6.80 -13.07
C ILE A 90 1.95 -7.71 -12.23
N GLY A 91 1.59 -7.88 -10.96
CA GLY A 91 2.17 -8.86 -10.06
C GLY A 91 1.28 -10.09 -9.91
N ASN A 92 1.44 -10.79 -8.80
CA ASN A 92 0.71 -12.01 -8.45
C ASN A 92 0.09 -11.88 -7.05
N HIS A 93 -1.19 -12.19 -6.90
CA HIS A 93 -1.91 -12.22 -5.62
C HIS A 93 -2.57 -13.57 -5.37
N THR A 94 -1.93 -14.64 -5.85
CA THR A 94 -2.36 -16.04 -5.81
C THR A 94 -3.62 -16.36 -6.63
N ALA A 95 -3.89 -17.63 -6.84
CA ALA A 95 -5.10 -18.05 -7.54
C ALA A 95 -6.32 -18.03 -6.62
N SER A 96 -6.20 -18.57 -5.42
CA SER A 96 -7.35 -18.78 -4.51
C SER A 96 -7.56 -17.69 -3.47
N HIS A 97 -6.62 -16.73 -3.35
CA HIS A 97 -6.62 -15.71 -2.32
C HIS A 97 -6.64 -16.26 -0.88
N LYS A 98 -5.96 -17.37 -0.64
CA LYS A 98 -5.83 -17.95 0.70
C LYS A 98 -4.61 -17.41 1.43
N SER A 99 -4.75 -17.26 2.74
CA SER A 99 -3.67 -16.79 3.62
C SER A 99 -2.62 -17.89 3.84
N LEU A 100 -1.33 -17.60 3.68
CA LEU A 100 -0.27 -18.53 4.07
C LEU A 100 -0.23 -18.76 5.59
N ALA A 101 -0.80 -17.85 6.37
CA ALA A 101 -0.95 -18.01 7.82
C ALA A 101 -2.14 -18.89 8.22
N ASP A 102 -2.95 -19.41 7.27
CA ASP A 102 -3.98 -20.39 7.57
C ASP A 102 -3.31 -21.73 7.97
N PRO A 103 -3.53 -22.23 9.20
CA PRO A 103 -2.93 -23.50 9.63
C PRO A 103 -3.31 -24.71 8.75
N ALA A 104 -4.45 -24.66 8.06
CA ALA A 104 -4.92 -25.71 7.17
C ALA A 104 -4.25 -25.71 5.78
N LEU A 105 -3.57 -24.60 5.41
CA LEU A 105 -2.90 -24.48 4.12
C LEU A 105 -1.44 -24.89 4.23
N SER A 106 -1.01 -25.89 3.47
CA SER A 106 0.41 -26.29 3.44
C SER A 106 1.25 -25.29 2.63
N LEU A 107 2.57 -25.31 2.84
CA LEU A 107 3.50 -24.51 2.03
C LEU A 107 3.45 -24.91 0.55
N GLU A 108 3.39 -26.21 0.29
CA GLU A 108 3.34 -26.81 -1.05
C GLU A 108 2.09 -26.38 -1.80
N ASP A 109 0.92 -26.41 -1.13
CA ASP A 109 -0.35 -25.96 -1.72
C ASP A 109 -0.32 -24.45 -2.02
N PHE A 110 0.28 -23.63 -1.14
CA PHE A 110 0.41 -22.21 -1.40
C PHE A 110 1.35 -21.93 -2.59
N ILE A 111 2.47 -22.66 -2.71
CA ILE A 111 3.37 -22.57 -3.87
C ILE A 111 2.62 -22.93 -5.16
N ALA A 112 1.85 -24.01 -5.15
CA ALA A 112 1.04 -24.43 -6.31
C ALA A 112 0.00 -23.36 -6.68
N ASP A 113 -0.60 -22.70 -5.69
CA ASP A 113 -1.57 -21.61 -5.87
C ASP A 113 -0.93 -20.36 -6.52
N VAL A 114 0.29 -20.01 -6.11
CA VAL A 114 1.07 -18.94 -6.74
C VAL A 114 1.42 -19.28 -8.19
N GLN A 115 1.86 -20.53 -8.44
CA GLN A 115 2.23 -20.99 -9.79
C GLN A 115 1.02 -21.03 -10.74
N LEU A 116 -0.16 -21.35 -10.23
CA LEU A 116 -1.41 -21.34 -11.00
C LEU A 116 -1.76 -19.92 -11.46
N ALA A 117 -1.64 -18.91 -10.57
CA ALA A 117 -1.84 -17.51 -10.93
C ALA A 117 -0.76 -17.01 -11.91
N ASP A 118 0.50 -17.39 -11.69
CA ASP A 118 1.62 -17.06 -12.57
C ASP A 118 1.34 -17.50 -14.02
N ALA A 119 0.84 -18.73 -14.20
CA ALA A 119 0.50 -19.27 -15.51
C ALA A 119 -0.54 -18.43 -16.27
N ALA A 120 -1.42 -17.74 -15.55
CA ALA A 120 -2.43 -16.86 -16.15
C ALA A 120 -1.88 -15.48 -16.51
N PHE A 121 -0.89 -14.97 -15.78
CA PHE A 121 -0.42 -13.59 -15.92
C PHE A 121 0.91 -13.43 -16.64
N LYS A 122 1.79 -14.45 -16.67
CA LYS A 122 3.15 -14.37 -17.20
C LYS A 122 3.26 -13.97 -18.67
N SER A 123 2.19 -14.13 -19.46
CA SER A 123 2.15 -13.70 -20.86
C SER A 123 1.85 -12.20 -21.03
N LEU A 124 1.48 -11.49 -19.97
CA LEU A 124 1.19 -10.06 -20.04
C LEU A 124 2.51 -9.26 -20.17
N PRO A 125 2.58 -8.26 -21.09
CA PRO A 125 3.82 -7.53 -21.37
C PRO A 125 4.47 -6.86 -20.14
N THR A 126 3.66 -6.50 -19.13
CA THR A 126 4.13 -5.82 -17.92
C THR A 126 4.15 -6.72 -16.69
N PHE A 127 3.98 -8.03 -16.89
CA PHE A 127 4.09 -8.97 -15.76
C PHE A 127 5.48 -8.90 -15.14
N THR A 128 5.50 -8.89 -13.82
CA THR A 128 6.71 -8.90 -13.00
C THR A 128 6.54 -9.96 -11.93
N PRO A 129 7.52 -10.87 -11.73
CA PRO A 129 7.44 -11.92 -10.73
C PRO A 129 7.57 -11.34 -9.31
N MET A 130 6.52 -10.68 -8.87
CA MET A 130 6.36 -10.10 -7.53
C MET A 130 5.10 -10.65 -6.91
N LEU A 131 5.18 -11.09 -5.66
CA LEU A 131 4.04 -11.58 -4.91
C LEU A 131 3.59 -10.57 -3.86
N ARG A 132 2.31 -10.25 -3.88
CA ARG A 132 1.58 -9.68 -2.77
C ARG A 132 0.88 -10.83 -2.03
N PHE A 133 1.22 -11.02 -0.77
CA PHE A 133 0.58 -12.07 0.04
C PHE A 133 -0.87 -11.68 0.36
N PRO A 134 -1.85 -12.59 0.17
CA PRO A 134 -3.21 -12.35 0.64
C PRO A 134 -3.26 -12.00 2.13
N TYR A 135 -4.04 -10.97 2.46
CA TYR A 135 -4.14 -10.43 3.83
C TYR A 135 -2.80 -9.95 4.41
N LEU A 136 -1.79 -9.69 3.56
CA LEU A 136 -0.41 -9.40 3.94
C LEU A 136 0.24 -10.48 4.83
N LYS A 137 -0.26 -11.72 4.84
CA LYS A 137 0.20 -12.80 5.73
C LYS A 137 1.25 -13.69 5.06
N GLU A 138 2.48 -13.63 5.57
CA GLU A 138 3.64 -14.37 5.05
C GLU A 138 3.87 -15.73 5.76
N GLY A 139 2.94 -16.15 6.61
CA GLY A 139 2.97 -17.43 7.31
C GLY A 139 2.88 -17.33 8.83
N ASP A 140 2.33 -18.37 9.45
CA ASP A 140 2.13 -18.50 10.89
C ASP A 140 3.27 -19.25 11.59
N THR A 141 4.12 -19.93 10.83
CA THR A 141 5.26 -20.73 11.32
C THR A 141 6.56 -20.34 10.62
N ILE A 142 7.70 -20.61 11.28
CA ILE A 142 9.03 -20.45 10.67
C ILE A 142 9.15 -21.25 9.39
N ALA A 143 8.64 -22.50 9.38
CA ALA A 143 8.72 -23.38 8.23
C ALA A 143 8.02 -22.79 7.00
N LYS A 144 6.80 -22.25 7.16
CA LYS A 144 6.07 -21.61 6.05
C LYS A 144 6.75 -20.33 5.60
N ARG A 145 7.06 -19.42 6.52
CA ARG A 145 7.71 -18.14 6.21
C ARG A 145 9.04 -18.34 5.48
N ASP A 146 9.94 -19.09 6.07
CA ASP A 146 11.29 -19.22 5.55
C ASP A 146 11.32 -20.14 4.32
N GLY A 147 10.51 -21.20 4.31
CA GLY A 147 10.37 -22.08 3.15
C GLY A 147 9.83 -21.35 1.92
N PHE A 148 8.84 -20.45 2.10
CA PHE A 148 8.34 -19.67 0.98
C PHE A 148 9.33 -18.58 0.53
N ARG A 149 10.04 -17.92 1.45
CA ARG A 149 11.12 -16.98 1.12
C ARG A 149 12.24 -17.67 0.32
N GLN A 150 12.62 -18.90 0.67
CA GLN A 150 13.58 -19.71 -0.09
C GLN A 150 13.04 -20.05 -1.48
N TRP A 151 11.76 -20.43 -1.59
CA TRP A 151 11.13 -20.71 -2.87
C TRP A 151 11.15 -19.47 -3.77
N MET A 152 10.78 -18.29 -3.26
CA MET A 152 10.84 -17.03 -4.01
C MET A 152 12.24 -16.74 -4.54
N ALA A 153 13.27 -16.88 -3.70
CA ALA A 153 14.64 -16.65 -4.08
C ALA A 153 15.13 -17.62 -5.18
N ALA A 154 14.69 -18.89 -5.13
CA ALA A 154 15.04 -19.91 -6.12
C ALA A 154 14.32 -19.74 -7.48
N HIS A 155 13.25 -18.92 -7.53
CA HIS A 155 12.43 -18.72 -8.72
C HIS A 155 12.43 -17.26 -9.22
N ASP A 156 13.40 -16.46 -8.78
CA ASP A 156 13.52 -15.02 -9.12
C ASP A 156 12.25 -14.19 -8.77
N TYR A 157 11.47 -14.68 -7.81
CA TYR A 157 10.31 -14.00 -7.29
C TYR A 157 10.69 -13.02 -6.18
N LYS A 158 10.02 -11.87 -6.12
CA LYS A 158 10.22 -10.88 -5.05
C LYS A 158 8.94 -10.71 -4.25
N SER A 159 9.08 -10.53 -2.95
CA SER A 159 7.97 -10.03 -2.13
C SER A 159 7.64 -8.60 -2.52
N ALA A 160 6.35 -8.25 -2.50
CA ALA A 160 5.84 -6.92 -2.74
C ALA A 160 5.08 -6.41 -1.48
N PRO A 161 5.78 -6.20 -0.35
CA PRO A 161 5.12 -5.70 0.85
C PRO A 161 4.66 -4.25 0.65
N VAL A 162 3.69 -3.83 1.48
CA VAL A 162 3.31 -2.41 1.59
C VAL A 162 3.99 -1.77 2.77
N SER A 163 4.19 -0.48 2.72
CA SER A 163 4.62 0.32 3.88
C SER A 163 3.45 1.02 4.56
N ILE A 164 2.38 1.31 3.83
CA ILE A 164 1.13 1.88 4.34
C ILE A 164 0.01 0.88 4.11
N ASP A 165 -0.53 0.38 5.21
CA ASP A 165 -1.68 -0.49 5.25
C ASP A 165 -2.93 0.33 5.60
N ALA A 166 -4.02 0.15 4.85
CA ALA A 166 -5.25 0.93 4.97
C ALA A 166 -6.49 0.04 4.77
N SER A 167 -7.62 0.49 5.32
CA SER A 167 -8.88 -0.26 5.34
C SER A 167 -9.85 0.19 4.25
N ASP A 168 -9.37 0.41 3.03
CA ASP A 168 -10.21 0.84 1.90
C ASP A 168 -11.35 -0.14 1.61
N TRP A 169 -11.13 -1.44 1.85
CA TRP A 169 -12.14 -2.50 1.75
C TRP A 169 -13.34 -2.26 2.67
N TYR A 170 -13.11 -1.75 3.89
CA TYR A 170 -14.18 -1.46 4.84
C TYR A 170 -14.99 -0.24 4.39
N TYR A 171 -14.30 0.85 4.03
CA TYR A 171 -14.93 2.04 3.49
C TYR A 171 -15.70 1.77 2.19
N SER A 172 -15.16 0.90 1.32
CA SER A 172 -15.83 0.51 0.08
C SER A 172 -17.15 -0.20 0.32
N ARG A 173 -17.22 -1.07 1.34
CA ARG A 173 -18.47 -1.74 1.74
C ARG A 173 -19.51 -0.72 2.20
N VAL A 174 -19.14 0.16 3.14
CA VAL A 174 -20.07 1.19 3.66
C VAL A 174 -20.51 2.17 2.57
N PHE A 175 -19.60 2.54 1.68
CA PHE A 175 -19.90 3.38 0.52
C PHE A 175 -20.92 2.70 -0.41
N ALA A 176 -20.69 1.43 -0.73
CA ALA A 176 -21.58 0.64 -1.60
C ALA A 176 -22.99 0.51 -1.00
N ASP A 177 -23.11 0.30 0.32
CA ASP A 177 -24.39 0.20 1.02
C ASP A 177 -25.21 1.52 0.85
N HIS A 178 -24.59 2.68 1.00
CA HIS A 178 -25.26 3.96 0.80
C HIS A 178 -25.58 4.24 -0.68
N VAL A 179 -24.69 3.89 -1.61
CA VAL A 179 -24.98 4.00 -3.05
C VAL A 179 -26.18 3.12 -3.43
N GLN A 180 -26.23 1.89 -2.94
CA GLN A 180 -27.33 0.97 -3.19
C GLN A 180 -28.65 1.47 -2.58
N ALA A 181 -28.61 2.10 -1.41
CA ALA A 181 -29.76 2.72 -0.76
C ALA A 181 -30.21 4.04 -1.44
N GLY A 182 -29.48 4.55 -2.43
CA GLY A 182 -29.75 5.84 -3.08
C GLY A 182 -29.41 7.06 -2.20
N ASP A 183 -28.70 6.87 -1.08
CA ASP A 183 -28.28 7.94 -0.16
C ASP A 183 -26.97 8.57 -0.62
N SER A 184 -27.04 9.40 -1.66
CA SER A 184 -25.86 10.07 -2.23
C SER A 184 -25.16 11.01 -1.24
N ALA A 185 -25.90 11.58 -0.29
CA ALA A 185 -25.34 12.48 0.71
C ALA A 185 -24.45 11.72 1.69
N LYS A 186 -24.90 10.57 2.19
CA LYS A 186 -24.07 9.72 3.05
C LYS A 186 -22.93 9.08 2.28
N ALA A 187 -23.14 8.63 1.05
CA ALA A 187 -22.05 8.12 0.20
C ALA A 187 -20.95 9.17 0.03
N ALA A 188 -21.26 10.43 -0.23
CA ALA A 188 -20.28 11.51 -0.31
C ALA A 188 -19.52 11.69 1.02
N ARG A 189 -20.20 11.64 2.16
CA ARG A 189 -19.56 11.73 3.48
C ARG A 189 -18.65 10.53 3.79
N VAL A 190 -19.04 9.32 3.37
CA VAL A 190 -18.15 8.14 3.48
C VAL A 190 -16.87 8.34 2.68
N LYS A 191 -16.96 8.89 1.46
CA LYS A 191 -15.80 9.23 0.64
C LYS A 191 -14.88 10.25 1.33
N GLU A 192 -15.44 11.28 1.96
CA GLU A 192 -14.66 12.25 2.75
C GLU A 192 -13.92 11.58 3.92
N GLN A 193 -14.61 10.74 4.69
CA GLN A 193 -14.00 9.99 5.80
C GLN A 193 -12.93 9.02 5.32
N TYR A 194 -13.12 8.39 4.17
CA TYR A 194 -12.14 7.54 3.54
C TYR A 194 -10.85 8.29 3.20
N ILE A 195 -10.94 9.47 2.60
CA ILE A 195 -9.76 10.30 2.29
C ILE A 195 -9.00 10.68 3.58
N LEU A 196 -9.71 11.08 4.63
CA LEU A 196 -9.12 11.39 5.93
C LEU A 196 -8.42 10.16 6.54
N HIS A 197 -9.04 8.98 6.43
CA HIS A 197 -8.44 7.72 6.87
C HIS A 197 -7.13 7.42 6.16
N LEU A 198 -7.08 7.55 4.82
CA LEU A 198 -5.85 7.31 4.07
C LEU A 198 -4.72 8.25 4.49
N LEU A 199 -5.04 9.53 4.70
CA LEU A 199 -4.06 10.53 5.15
C LEU A 199 -3.57 10.25 6.58
N ASP A 200 -4.46 9.83 7.50
CA ASP A 200 -4.09 9.45 8.86
C ASP A 200 -3.18 8.21 8.88
N ARG A 201 -3.53 7.17 8.11
CA ARG A 201 -2.70 5.97 7.99
C ARG A 201 -1.34 6.29 7.39
N ALA A 202 -1.29 7.09 6.32
CA ALA A 202 -0.03 7.52 5.72
C ALA A 202 0.85 8.30 6.70
N SER A 203 0.26 9.23 7.45
CA SER A 203 0.96 9.99 8.49
C SER A 203 1.51 9.07 9.60
N TYR A 204 0.70 8.12 10.07
CA TYR A 204 1.11 7.16 11.09
C TYR A 204 2.32 6.32 10.63
N TYR A 205 2.23 5.72 9.43
CA TYR A 205 3.31 4.87 8.93
C TYR A 205 4.58 5.65 8.59
N ASP A 206 4.45 6.88 8.12
CA ASP A 206 5.61 7.74 7.88
C ASP A 206 6.31 8.13 9.18
N GLN A 207 5.55 8.51 10.23
CA GLN A 207 6.12 8.77 11.56
C GLN A 207 6.81 7.54 12.12
N LEU A 208 6.17 6.36 12.06
CA LEU A 208 6.75 5.11 12.50
C LEU A 208 8.03 4.76 11.72
N ALA A 209 8.05 5.05 10.41
CA ALA A 209 9.24 4.87 9.59
C ALA A 209 10.38 5.82 9.98
N GLN A 210 10.07 7.08 10.27
CA GLN A 210 11.07 8.04 10.75
C GLN A 210 11.68 7.61 12.09
N GLU A 211 10.87 7.12 13.02
CA GLU A 211 11.36 6.58 14.31
C GLU A 211 12.21 5.31 14.10
N LEU A 212 11.81 4.44 13.19
CA LEU A 212 12.42 3.14 12.95
C LEU A 212 13.72 3.22 12.13
N LEU A 213 13.72 4.07 11.09
CA LEU A 213 14.74 4.15 10.03
C LEU A 213 15.54 5.44 10.06
N GLY A 214 15.09 6.46 10.80
CA GLY A 214 15.65 7.82 10.78
C GLY A 214 15.32 8.61 9.51
N ARG A 215 14.37 8.14 8.68
CA ARG A 215 13.97 8.79 7.42
C ARG A 215 12.57 8.37 6.99
N SER A 216 11.96 9.16 6.12
CA SER A 216 10.80 8.76 5.31
C SER A 216 11.30 7.91 4.12
N PRO A 217 10.78 6.68 3.91
CA PRO A 217 11.06 5.88 2.72
C PRO A 217 10.18 6.33 1.55
N ALA A 218 10.43 5.77 0.36
CA ALA A 218 9.42 5.79 -0.69
C ALA A 218 8.29 4.82 -0.33
N HIS A 219 7.13 5.38 0.06
CA HIS A 219 6.00 4.58 0.53
C HIS A 219 5.24 3.89 -0.60
N VAL A 220 4.75 2.67 -0.34
CA VAL A 220 3.76 1.96 -1.15
C VAL A 220 2.51 1.76 -0.30
N ILE A 221 1.37 2.29 -0.76
CA ILE A 221 0.08 2.11 -0.10
C ILE A 221 -0.67 0.92 -0.68
N LEU A 222 -1.33 0.17 0.21
CA LEU A 222 -2.30 -0.87 -0.17
C LEU A 222 -3.65 -0.23 -0.48
N LEU A 223 -4.14 -0.47 -1.68
CA LEU A 223 -5.50 -0.23 -2.11
C LEU A 223 -6.04 -1.50 -2.78
N HIS A 224 -7.35 -1.58 -2.96
CA HIS A 224 -7.97 -2.66 -3.74
C HIS A 224 -8.69 -2.09 -4.96
N THR A 225 -8.88 -2.92 -5.97
CA THR A 225 -9.80 -2.62 -7.06
C THR A 225 -11.23 -2.72 -6.52
N ASN A 226 -11.78 -1.59 -6.09
CA ASN A 226 -13.11 -1.52 -5.47
C ASN A 226 -13.88 -0.24 -5.85
N GLN A 227 -15.14 -0.18 -5.46
CA GLN A 227 -16.04 0.90 -5.86
C GLN A 227 -15.63 2.26 -5.31
N ILE A 228 -15.14 2.33 -4.06
CA ILE A 228 -14.76 3.63 -3.48
C ILE A 228 -13.49 4.17 -4.14
N ASN A 229 -12.52 3.32 -4.48
CA ASN A 229 -11.33 3.74 -5.23
C ASN A 229 -11.69 4.22 -6.64
N ALA A 230 -12.62 3.55 -7.31
CA ALA A 230 -13.14 4.04 -8.59
C ALA A 230 -13.77 5.43 -8.50
N ALA A 231 -14.48 5.72 -7.40
CA ALA A 231 -15.19 6.98 -7.20
C ALA A 231 -14.35 8.10 -6.57
N ALA A 232 -13.28 7.76 -5.85
CA ALA A 232 -12.55 8.72 -5.00
C ALA A 232 -11.09 8.97 -5.43
N LEU A 233 -10.51 8.17 -6.32
CA LEU A 233 -9.07 8.23 -6.60
C LEU A 233 -8.56 9.63 -6.99
N PRO A 234 -9.25 10.44 -7.82
CA PRO A 234 -8.83 11.81 -8.12
C PRO A 234 -8.73 12.68 -6.85
N ASP A 235 -9.74 12.57 -5.96
CA ASP A 235 -9.78 13.36 -4.73
C ASP A 235 -8.72 12.89 -3.72
N VAL A 236 -8.45 11.58 -3.66
CA VAL A 236 -7.34 11.00 -2.87
C VAL A 236 -6.01 11.58 -3.33
N LEU A 237 -5.73 11.57 -4.63
CA LEU A 237 -4.49 12.10 -5.21
C LEU A 237 -4.33 13.60 -4.92
N ALA A 238 -5.41 14.38 -5.08
CA ALA A 238 -5.44 15.79 -4.76
C ALA A 238 -5.15 16.05 -3.28
N ALA A 239 -5.74 15.24 -2.38
CA ALA A 239 -5.55 15.37 -0.93
C ALA A 239 -4.11 15.06 -0.51
N PHE A 240 -3.49 14.00 -1.03
CA PHE A 240 -2.07 13.70 -0.78
C PHE A 240 -1.16 14.81 -1.29
N THR A 241 -1.38 15.30 -2.52
CA THR A 241 -0.61 16.40 -3.10
C THR A 241 -0.75 17.68 -2.27
N ALA A 242 -1.96 18.01 -1.81
CA ALA A 242 -2.20 19.16 -0.93
C ALA A 242 -1.49 19.05 0.43
N LYS A 243 -1.19 17.82 0.88
CA LYS A 243 -0.38 17.55 2.08
C LYS A 243 1.13 17.50 1.81
N GLY A 244 1.57 17.79 0.60
CA GLY A 244 2.99 17.85 0.22
C GLY A 244 3.60 16.51 -0.17
N TRP A 245 2.78 15.45 -0.35
CA TRP A 245 3.25 14.18 -0.85
C TRP A 245 3.50 14.24 -2.37
N THR A 246 4.58 13.64 -2.80
CA THR A 246 4.88 13.43 -4.23
C THR A 246 4.46 12.02 -4.63
N ILE A 247 3.66 11.90 -5.69
CA ILE A 247 3.29 10.58 -6.21
C ILE A 247 4.39 10.08 -7.14
N THR A 248 4.82 8.84 -6.92
CA THR A 248 5.84 8.16 -7.73
C THR A 248 5.32 6.81 -8.26
N SER A 249 6.08 6.18 -9.16
CA SER A 249 5.74 4.82 -9.60
C SER A 249 6.10 3.77 -8.53
N THR A 250 5.37 2.67 -8.50
CA THR A 250 5.72 1.52 -7.65
C THR A 250 7.09 0.94 -8.03
N GLU A 251 7.49 1.04 -9.31
CA GLU A 251 8.82 0.62 -9.75
C GLU A 251 9.93 1.40 -9.03
N ALA A 252 9.78 2.71 -8.95
CA ALA A 252 10.74 3.58 -8.25
C ALA A 252 10.67 3.34 -6.74
N ALA A 253 9.47 3.22 -6.17
CA ALA A 253 9.30 3.01 -4.74
C ALA A 253 9.93 1.69 -4.26
N PHE A 254 9.78 0.59 -5.00
CA PHE A 254 10.37 -0.70 -4.65
C PHE A 254 11.91 -0.75 -4.78
N GLN A 255 12.57 0.32 -5.26
CA GLN A 255 14.03 0.46 -5.16
C GLN A 255 14.49 0.93 -3.77
N ASP A 256 13.57 1.41 -2.91
CA ASP A 256 13.93 1.80 -1.55
C ASP A 256 14.43 0.57 -0.77
N PRO A 257 15.59 0.68 -0.06
CA PRO A 257 16.15 -0.41 0.74
C PRO A 257 15.21 -1.00 1.80
N LEU A 258 14.14 -0.28 2.17
CA LEU A 258 13.10 -0.80 3.05
C LEU A 258 12.53 -2.13 2.53
N TYR A 259 12.24 -2.23 1.23
CA TYR A 259 11.58 -3.39 0.64
C TYR A 259 12.49 -4.61 0.43
N ALA A 260 13.79 -4.45 0.65
CA ALA A 260 14.73 -5.56 0.70
C ALA A 260 14.85 -6.21 2.10
N GLN A 261 14.21 -5.62 3.11
CA GLN A 261 14.25 -6.16 4.46
C GLN A 261 13.29 -7.34 4.63
N ALA A 262 13.68 -8.29 5.48
CA ALA A 262 12.90 -9.49 5.81
C ALA A 262 12.66 -9.54 7.33
N PRO A 263 11.56 -8.96 7.83
CA PRO A 263 11.28 -8.95 9.27
C PRO A 263 11.21 -10.36 9.86
N ASP A 264 11.80 -10.55 11.05
CA ASP A 264 11.75 -11.81 11.80
C ASP A 264 10.64 -11.74 12.85
N THR A 265 9.40 -11.94 12.39
CA THR A 265 8.21 -11.96 13.25
C THR A 265 7.35 -13.18 12.95
N LEU A 266 6.53 -13.59 13.93
CA LEU A 266 5.47 -14.59 13.77
C LEU A 266 4.21 -14.10 14.49
N PRO A 267 3.02 -14.26 13.88
CA PRO A 267 2.83 -14.50 12.46
C PRO A 267 3.60 -13.48 11.63
N ALA A 268 4.14 -13.92 10.48
CA ALA A 268 4.89 -13.06 9.57
C ALA A 268 3.93 -12.28 8.64
N GLY A 269 4.32 -11.06 8.27
CA GLY A 269 3.55 -10.22 7.37
C GLY A 269 3.21 -8.86 7.94
N GLU A 270 2.07 -8.30 7.55
CA GLU A 270 1.60 -6.93 7.79
C GLU A 270 2.36 -5.90 6.94
N SER A 271 2.10 -4.60 7.17
CA SER A 271 2.98 -3.56 6.65
C SER A 271 4.42 -3.83 7.03
N ILE A 272 5.36 -3.70 6.08
CA ILE A 272 6.78 -3.95 6.35
C ILE A 272 7.33 -3.05 7.47
N ILE A 273 6.84 -1.81 7.57
CA ILE A 273 7.23 -0.89 8.64
C ILE A 273 6.71 -1.40 9.98
N TRP A 274 5.45 -1.83 10.03
CA TRP A 274 4.86 -2.38 11.24
C TRP A 274 5.57 -3.67 11.69
N ALA A 275 5.84 -4.57 10.75
CA ALA A 275 6.55 -5.82 11.03
C ALA A 275 7.97 -5.58 11.57
N LEU A 276 8.70 -4.62 11.00
CA LEU A 276 10.03 -4.22 11.51
C LEU A 276 9.96 -3.58 12.88
N ALA A 277 8.98 -2.73 13.14
CA ALA A 277 8.75 -2.12 14.45
C ALA A 277 8.40 -3.17 15.50
N LYS A 278 7.54 -4.14 15.16
CA LYS A 278 7.21 -5.30 16.01
C LYS A 278 8.45 -6.14 16.32
N ALA A 279 9.29 -6.43 15.31
CA ALA A 279 10.54 -7.18 15.50
C ALA A 279 11.52 -6.49 16.47
N LYS A 280 11.46 -5.15 16.53
CA LYS A 280 12.25 -4.33 17.49
C LYS A 280 11.54 -4.09 18.82
N ASN A 281 10.38 -4.70 19.06
CA ASN A 281 9.56 -4.50 20.26
C ASN A 281 9.21 -3.02 20.52
N MET A 282 8.98 -2.23 19.47
CA MET A 282 8.54 -0.84 19.62
C MET A 282 7.16 -0.80 20.30
N PRO A 283 6.94 0.10 21.27
CA PRO A 283 5.67 0.20 21.99
C PRO A 283 4.59 0.91 21.17
N ASN A 284 3.35 0.77 21.61
CA ASN A 284 2.19 1.55 21.12
C ASN A 284 1.92 1.44 19.61
N LEU A 285 2.25 0.30 19.01
CA LEU A 285 1.89 0.05 17.63
C LEU A 285 0.36 0.03 17.48
N ARG A 286 -0.15 0.77 16.49
CA ARG A 286 -1.57 0.67 16.13
C ARG A 286 -1.86 -0.73 15.61
N TYR A 287 -3.08 -1.20 15.83
CA TYR A 287 -3.55 -2.46 15.27
C TYR A 287 -3.48 -2.39 13.73
N PRO A 288 -3.05 -3.47 13.04
CA PRO A 288 -3.06 -3.52 11.58
C PRO A 288 -4.48 -3.39 11.01
N ALA A 289 -4.59 -3.06 9.72
CA ALA A 289 -5.88 -2.84 9.05
C ALA A 289 -6.58 -4.17 8.65
N GLU A 290 -6.61 -5.14 9.55
CA GLU A 290 -7.23 -6.46 9.35
C GLU A 290 -8.73 -6.48 9.62
N ASP A 291 -9.19 -5.60 10.49
CA ASP A 291 -10.58 -5.41 10.85
C ASP A 291 -10.92 -3.93 11.05
N SER A 292 -12.14 -3.62 11.49
CA SER A 292 -12.67 -2.27 11.57
C SER A 292 -12.47 -1.59 12.94
N VAL A 293 -11.44 -1.95 13.71
CA VAL A 293 -11.22 -1.45 15.08
C VAL A 293 -11.22 0.07 15.17
N TYR A 294 -10.59 0.76 14.20
CA TYR A 294 -10.54 2.23 14.17
C TYR A 294 -11.63 2.86 13.31
N GLU A 295 -12.03 2.19 12.25
CA GLU A 295 -12.93 2.71 11.22
C GLU A 295 -14.38 2.71 11.70
N GLU A 296 -14.82 1.62 12.31
CA GLU A 296 -16.21 1.45 12.74
C GLU A 296 -16.66 2.50 13.78
N PRO A 297 -15.92 2.78 14.86
CA PRO A 297 -16.28 3.83 15.80
C PRO A 297 -16.38 5.21 15.15
N LEU A 298 -15.43 5.57 14.26
CA LEU A 298 -15.43 6.85 13.57
C LEU A 298 -16.63 7.01 12.64
N LEU A 299 -16.97 5.96 11.89
CA LEU A 299 -18.14 5.98 10.99
C LEU A 299 -19.48 5.97 11.76
N LYS A 300 -19.54 5.31 12.93
CA LYS A 300 -20.70 5.40 13.83
C LYS A 300 -20.90 6.81 14.40
N GLU A 301 -19.82 7.42 14.90
CA GLU A 301 -19.84 8.79 15.40
C GLU A 301 -20.27 9.79 14.30
N ALA A 302 -19.80 9.56 13.07
CA ALA A 302 -20.21 10.33 11.91
C ALA A 302 -21.64 10.06 11.45
N GLY A 303 -22.38 9.09 12.04
CA GLY A 303 -23.74 8.72 11.65
C GLY A 303 -23.81 8.06 10.27
N LEU A 304 -22.74 7.37 9.87
CA LEU A 304 -22.60 6.68 8.59
C LEU A 304 -22.79 5.16 8.71
N LEU A 305 -22.88 4.65 9.91
CA LEU A 305 -23.27 3.28 10.23
C LEU A 305 -24.55 3.30 11.09
N PRO A 306 -25.34 2.17 11.10
CA PRO A 306 -26.50 2.01 11.97
C PRO A 306 -26.14 2.13 13.44
#